data_542c8d76b62430bb62bd44dff7557b8d
#
_entry.id   542c8d76b62430bb62bd44dff7557b8d
#
_cell.length_a   1.000
_cell.length_b   1.000
_cell.length_c   1.000
_cell.angle_alpha   90.00
_cell.angle_beta   90.00
_cell.angle_gamma   90.00
#
_symmetry.space_group_name_H-M   'P 1'
#
loop_
_entity.id
_entity.type
_entity.pdbx_description
1 polymer ?
#
loop_
_entity_poly.entity_id
_entity_poly.type
_entity_poly.pdbx_seq_one_letter_code
_entity_poly.pdbx_strand_id
1 'polypeptide(L)'
;ATKWSALYFIVLFGLIGLYRAFTHHSGRDLIKPTLQRVAQFGLIPIFVYITSWSGWFASNRGWDRHYSKNIFSSFFYYHQQMLDFHTGLTEKHTYQANPWSWLVMGRPTSFFYETPKGCGADSCSQEILALGTPFLWWLGTIALVVVFGLWARSIVKRRLDPALTVIVSGITAGYLPWFFFQQRTVFTFYAIVFEPFLILALVYCARSILTNYGKVGEVVVAATFVVLF
;
A
#
# COMPACT_ATOMS: atom_id res chain seq x y z
N ALA A 1 3.76 12.80 7.55
CA ALA A 1 3.95 11.49 6.91
C ALA A 1 4.00 10.40 7.97
N THR A 2 2.95 9.64 8.10
CA THR A 2 2.76 8.69 9.21
C THR A 2 3.41 7.33 8.95
N LYS A 3 3.73 6.97 7.72
CA LYS A 3 4.37 5.68 7.38
C LYS A 3 5.41 5.83 6.27
N TRP A 4 6.60 5.32 6.52
CA TRP A 4 7.71 5.32 5.56
C TRP A 4 7.49 4.39 4.37
N SER A 5 6.56 3.44 4.46
CA SER A 5 6.15 2.62 3.31
C SER A 5 5.65 3.44 2.12
N ALA A 6 5.20 4.69 2.33
CA ALA A 6 4.88 5.62 1.25
C ALA A 6 6.09 5.94 0.33
N LEU A 7 7.32 5.80 0.83
CA LEU A 7 8.53 6.01 0.02
C LEU A 7 8.61 5.06 -1.18
N TYR A 8 8.18 3.80 -1.01
CA TYR A 8 8.17 2.83 -2.11
C TYR A 8 7.25 3.28 -3.27
N PHE A 9 6.10 3.88 -2.94
CA PHE A 9 5.19 4.45 -3.95
C PHE A 9 5.80 5.68 -4.62
N ILE A 10 6.38 6.59 -3.84
CA ILE A 10 7.02 7.80 -4.37
C ILE A 10 8.14 7.44 -5.33
N VAL A 11 9.01 6.52 -4.94
CA VAL A 11 10.14 6.07 -5.77
C VAL A 11 9.62 5.40 -7.04
N LEU A 12 8.72 4.40 -6.91
CA LEU A 12 8.29 3.62 -8.08
C LEU A 12 7.49 4.47 -9.07
N PHE A 13 6.52 5.26 -8.61
CA PHE A 13 5.76 6.15 -9.50
C PHE A 13 6.61 7.30 -10.05
N GLY A 14 7.59 7.78 -9.28
CA GLY A 14 8.58 8.75 -9.75
C GLY A 14 9.43 8.19 -10.89
N LEU A 15 9.94 6.96 -10.75
CA LEU A 15 10.70 6.28 -11.80
C LEU A 15 9.88 6.04 -13.06
N ILE A 16 8.62 5.61 -12.93
CA ILE A 16 7.70 5.45 -14.07
C ILE A 16 7.44 6.81 -14.73
N GLY A 17 7.23 7.85 -13.94
CA GLY A 17 7.03 9.20 -14.46
C GLY A 17 8.24 9.72 -15.23
N LEU A 18 9.45 9.49 -14.73
CA LEU A 18 10.70 9.83 -15.41
C LEU A 18 10.89 8.99 -16.67
N TYR A 19 10.70 7.67 -16.58
CA TYR A 19 10.77 6.79 -17.76
C TYR A 19 9.87 7.28 -18.89
N ARG A 20 8.61 7.62 -18.57
CA ARG A 20 7.68 8.18 -19.56
C ARG A 20 8.15 9.53 -20.11
N ALA A 21 8.72 10.40 -19.27
CA ALA A 21 9.29 11.65 -19.75
C ALA A 21 10.41 11.40 -20.79
N PHE A 22 11.34 10.47 -20.49
CA PHE A 22 12.44 10.12 -21.39
C PHE A 22 12.00 9.40 -22.67
N THR A 23 10.91 8.63 -22.63
CA THR A 23 10.42 7.91 -23.84
C THR A 23 9.57 8.77 -24.76
N HIS A 24 8.94 9.83 -24.25
CA HIS A 24 8.02 10.67 -25.03
C HIS A 24 8.59 12.05 -25.39
N HIS A 25 9.72 12.44 -24.82
CA HIS A 25 10.33 13.74 -25.06
C HIS A 25 11.84 13.59 -25.34
N SER A 26 12.40 14.54 -26.09
CA SER A 26 13.81 14.56 -26.40
C SER A 26 14.37 16.00 -26.46
N GLY A 27 15.69 16.12 -26.36
CA GLY A 27 16.34 17.43 -26.43
C GLY A 27 15.80 18.40 -25.35
N ARG A 28 15.52 19.64 -25.75
CA ARG A 28 15.04 20.70 -24.84
C ARG A 28 13.65 20.43 -24.28
N ASP A 29 12.80 19.70 -25.01
CA ASP A 29 11.43 19.38 -24.58
C ASP A 29 11.39 18.39 -23.41
N LEU A 30 12.48 17.68 -23.15
CA LEU A 30 12.63 16.77 -22.01
C LEU A 30 12.79 17.52 -20.68
N ILE A 31 13.33 18.74 -20.68
CA ILE A 31 13.69 19.47 -19.45
C ILE A 31 12.44 19.71 -18.59
N LYS A 32 11.39 20.28 -19.16
CA LYS A 32 10.16 20.63 -18.41
C LYS A 32 9.48 19.42 -17.77
N PRO A 33 9.16 18.32 -18.50
CA PRO A 33 8.55 17.15 -17.87
C PRO A 33 9.46 16.49 -16.84
N THR A 34 10.77 16.47 -17.03
CA THR A 34 11.72 15.93 -16.03
C THR A 34 11.67 16.75 -14.75
N LEU A 35 11.79 18.08 -14.83
CA LEU A 35 11.70 18.96 -13.67
C LEU A 35 10.35 18.82 -12.94
N GLN A 36 9.25 18.68 -13.69
CA GLN A 36 7.95 18.43 -13.10
C GLN A 36 7.91 17.13 -12.29
N ARG A 37 8.50 16.03 -12.80
CA ARG A 37 8.54 14.74 -12.07
C ARG A 37 9.45 14.81 -10.84
N VAL A 38 10.61 15.47 -10.96
CA VAL A 38 11.49 15.72 -9.81
C VAL A 38 10.78 16.56 -8.74
N ALA A 39 10.06 17.59 -9.14
CA ALA A 39 9.27 18.38 -8.21
C ALA A 39 8.15 17.55 -7.55
N GLN A 40 7.35 16.82 -8.33
CA GLN A 40 6.20 16.05 -7.86
C GLN A 40 6.58 14.88 -6.93
N PHE A 41 7.63 14.14 -7.25
CA PHE A 41 8.03 12.93 -6.53
C PHE A 41 9.27 13.11 -5.66
N GLY A 42 9.96 14.24 -5.73
CA GLY A 42 11.11 14.59 -4.91
C GLY A 42 10.80 15.78 -3.99
N LEU A 43 10.81 16.98 -4.52
CA LEU A 43 10.78 18.21 -3.72
C LEU A 43 9.49 18.37 -2.90
N ILE A 44 8.32 18.14 -3.51
CA ILE A 44 7.02 18.30 -2.83
C ILE A 44 6.88 17.30 -1.67
N PRO A 45 7.13 15.98 -1.84
CA PRO A 45 7.09 15.03 -0.72
C PRO A 45 8.06 15.39 0.41
N ILE A 46 9.28 15.82 0.09
CA ILE A 46 10.26 16.26 1.11
C ILE A 46 9.72 17.48 1.86
N PHE A 47 9.23 18.49 1.13
CA PHE A 47 8.67 19.70 1.74
C PHE A 47 7.48 19.35 2.66
N VAL A 48 6.53 18.55 2.17
CA VAL A 48 5.37 18.10 2.98
C VAL A 48 5.82 17.31 4.21
N TYR A 49 6.82 16.43 4.04
CA TYR A 49 7.36 15.67 5.16
C TYR A 49 7.97 16.57 6.23
N ILE A 50 8.87 17.48 5.85
CA ILE A 50 9.49 18.43 6.80
C ILE A 50 8.43 19.33 7.46
N THR A 51 7.47 19.83 6.68
CA THR A 51 6.38 20.66 7.20
C THR A 51 5.51 19.89 8.21
N SER A 52 5.31 18.57 8.02
CA SER A 52 4.56 17.76 8.98
C SER A 52 5.24 17.63 10.35
N TRP A 53 6.53 17.96 10.45
CA TRP A 53 7.30 18.02 11.70
C TRP A 53 7.31 19.40 12.35
N SER A 54 6.57 20.39 11.80
CA SER A 54 6.56 21.76 12.32
C SER A 54 6.26 21.84 13.82
N GLY A 55 5.31 21.05 14.32
CA GLY A 55 4.98 20.96 15.75
C GLY A 55 6.16 20.47 16.60
N TRP A 56 6.93 19.49 16.12
CA TRP A 56 8.13 19.01 16.81
C TRP A 56 9.24 20.08 16.81
N PHE A 57 9.42 20.81 15.71
CA PHE A 57 10.39 21.89 15.62
C PHE A 57 10.01 23.08 16.51
N ALA A 58 8.73 23.42 16.59
CA ALA A 58 8.22 24.55 17.37
C ALA A 58 8.09 24.25 18.87
N SER A 59 8.01 22.97 19.25
CA SER A 59 7.80 22.52 20.64
C SER A 59 9.11 22.12 21.31
N ASN A 60 9.21 22.37 22.60
CA ASN A 60 10.30 21.87 23.46
C ASN A 60 9.99 20.48 24.07
N ARG A 61 8.81 19.89 23.79
CA ARG A 61 8.32 18.64 24.42
C ARG A 61 8.38 17.43 23.48
N GLY A 62 8.93 17.59 22.26
CA GLY A 62 9.04 16.49 21.31
C GLY A 62 10.02 15.42 21.80
N TRP A 63 9.77 14.16 21.45
CA TRP A 63 10.69 13.06 21.75
C TRP A 63 12.08 13.35 21.17
N ASP A 64 13.12 13.08 21.93
CA ASP A 64 14.54 13.34 21.59
C ASP A 64 14.86 14.77 21.09
N ARG A 65 13.97 15.73 21.38
CA ARG A 65 14.12 17.13 20.95
C ARG A 65 15.41 17.78 21.51
N HIS A 66 15.88 17.33 22.67
CA HIS A 66 17.04 17.83 23.40
C HIS A 66 18.24 16.86 23.37
N TYR A 67 18.25 15.86 22.46
CA TYR A 67 19.38 14.97 22.31
C TYR A 67 20.69 15.75 22.02
N SER A 68 20.60 16.80 21.21
CA SER A 68 21.71 17.68 20.90
C SER A 68 21.30 19.14 21.03
N LYS A 69 22.30 20.04 21.23
CA LYS A 69 22.10 21.49 21.13
C LYS A 69 21.66 21.91 19.72
N ASN A 70 22.06 21.16 18.70
CA ASN A 70 21.64 21.37 17.31
C ASN A 70 20.35 20.61 17.02
N ILE A 71 19.29 21.38 16.69
CA ILE A 71 17.97 20.85 16.40
C ILE A 71 17.97 19.83 15.24
N PHE A 72 18.76 20.05 14.22
CA PHE A 72 18.85 19.12 13.07
C PHE A 72 19.52 17.81 13.49
N SER A 73 20.53 17.83 14.35
CA SER A 73 21.15 16.62 14.89
C SER A 73 20.14 15.81 15.70
N SER A 74 19.31 16.47 16.54
CA SER A 74 18.22 15.80 17.26
C SER A 74 17.18 15.22 16.32
N PHE A 75 16.85 15.92 15.23
CA PHE A 75 15.90 15.45 14.21
C PHE A 75 16.40 14.19 13.48
N PHE A 76 17.66 14.18 13.05
CA PHE A 76 18.27 13.01 12.41
C PHE A 76 18.40 11.83 13.38
N TYR A 77 18.79 12.09 14.62
CA TYR A 77 18.86 11.05 15.65
C TYR A 77 17.49 10.40 15.88
N TYR A 78 16.44 11.20 16.00
CA TYR A 78 15.08 10.67 16.14
C TYR A 78 14.69 9.76 14.94
N HIS A 79 15.04 10.15 13.72
CA HIS A 79 14.79 9.31 12.53
C HIS A 79 15.58 8.01 12.58
N GLN A 80 16.81 8.04 13.06
CA GLN A 80 17.61 6.83 13.25
C GLN A 80 16.95 5.91 14.29
N GLN A 81 16.53 6.44 15.43
CA GLN A 81 15.82 5.67 16.46
C GLN A 81 14.52 5.03 15.91
N MET A 82 13.76 5.76 15.10
CA MET A 82 12.58 5.20 14.44
C MET A 82 12.95 4.07 13.48
N LEU A 83 14.01 4.23 12.71
CA LEU A 83 14.48 3.20 11.77
C LEU A 83 14.91 1.94 12.52
N ASP A 84 15.76 2.11 13.53
CA ASP A 84 16.30 1.01 14.34
C ASP A 84 15.18 0.24 15.04
N PHE A 85 14.22 0.95 15.65
CA PHE A 85 13.05 0.33 16.24
C PHE A 85 12.23 -0.45 15.21
N HIS A 86 11.95 0.15 14.06
CA HIS A 86 11.11 -0.51 13.06
C HIS A 86 11.80 -1.64 12.32
N THR A 87 13.10 -1.65 12.20
CA THR A 87 13.85 -2.77 11.61
C THR A 87 14.16 -3.86 12.62
N GLY A 88 14.34 -3.50 13.90
CA GLY A 88 14.67 -4.42 14.97
C GLY A 88 13.47 -5.09 15.67
N LEU A 89 12.22 -4.73 15.33
CA LEU A 89 11.03 -5.27 15.98
C LEU A 89 10.78 -6.72 15.56
N THR A 90 11.33 -7.67 16.32
CA THR A 90 11.23 -9.12 16.04
C THR A 90 10.45 -9.90 17.08
N GLU A 91 9.89 -9.21 18.09
CA GLU A 91 9.08 -9.85 19.13
C GLU A 91 7.85 -10.52 18.52
N LYS A 92 7.64 -11.79 18.89
CA LYS A 92 6.52 -12.57 18.39
C LYS A 92 5.21 -12.04 18.96
N HIS A 93 4.20 -11.94 18.11
CA HIS A 93 2.84 -11.57 18.50
C HIS A 93 1.84 -12.63 18.06
N THR A 94 0.84 -12.93 18.89
CA THR A 94 -0.16 -13.98 18.63
C THR A 94 -0.86 -13.80 17.29
N TYR A 95 -1.14 -12.57 16.88
CA TYR A 95 -1.81 -12.22 15.62
C TYR A 95 -0.87 -11.76 14.51
N GLN A 96 0.45 -11.98 14.64
CA GLN A 96 1.34 -11.70 13.53
C GLN A 96 0.97 -12.55 12.32
N ALA A 97 1.03 -11.96 11.13
CA ALA A 97 0.67 -12.61 9.88
C ALA A 97 1.73 -12.37 8.83
N ASN A 98 2.29 -13.45 8.28
CA ASN A 98 3.25 -13.37 7.19
C ASN A 98 2.57 -12.79 5.94
N PRO A 99 3.25 -11.94 5.13
CA PRO A 99 2.71 -11.35 3.91
C PRO A 99 2.07 -12.35 2.95
N TRP A 100 2.53 -13.57 2.87
CA TRP A 100 1.95 -14.64 2.06
C TRP A 100 0.44 -14.87 2.32
N SER A 101 -0.01 -14.64 3.55
CA SER A 101 -1.40 -14.87 3.94
C SER A 101 -2.32 -13.66 3.71
N TRP A 102 -1.77 -12.47 3.41
CA TRP A 102 -2.55 -11.23 3.39
C TRP A 102 -3.59 -11.19 2.27
N LEU A 103 -3.20 -11.61 1.07
CA LEU A 103 -4.09 -11.61 -0.10
C LEU A 103 -5.33 -12.52 0.05
N VAL A 104 -5.23 -13.52 0.93
CA VAL A 104 -6.35 -14.45 1.21
C VAL A 104 -6.99 -14.22 2.58
N MET A 105 -6.59 -13.15 3.29
CA MET A 105 -7.06 -12.83 4.64
C MET A 105 -6.85 -13.97 5.64
N GLY A 106 -5.74 -14.70 5.51
CA GLY A 106 -5.50 -15.95 6.22
C GLY A 106 -5.33 -15.80 7.74
N ARG A 107 -4.95 -14.63 8.25
CA ARG A 107 -4.82 -14.38 9.70
C ARG A 107 -5.18 -12.93 10.03
N PRO A 108 -6.47 -12.60 10.19
CA PRO A 108 -6.90 -11.27 10.61
C PRO A 108 -6.40 -10.96 12.02
N THR A 109 -6.19 -9.69 12.32
CA THR A 109 -5.70 -9.25 13.62
C THR A 109 -6.87 -8.92 14.53
N SER A 110 -6.92 -9.53 15.73
CA SER A 110 -7.85 -9.12 16.77
C SER A 110 -7.29 -7.89 17.49
N PHE A 111 -8.08 -6.81 17.49
CA PHE A 111 -7.77 -5.58 18.23
C PHE A 111 -8.36 -5.56 19.63
N PHE A 112 -9.43 -6.33 19.83
CA PHE A 112 -10.10 -6.44 21.11
C PHE A 112 -10.67 -7.85 21.26
N TYR A 113 -10.50 -8.45 22.43
CA TYR A 113 -11.12 -9.73 22.77
C TYR A 113 -11.48 -9.72 24.27
N GLU A 114 -12.72 -10.05 24.57
CA GLU A 114 -13.20 -10.19 25.94
C GLU A 114 -14.19 -11.35 26.06
N THR A 115 -14.19 -12.01 27.21
CA THR A 115 -15.16 -13.06 27.58
C THR A 115 -16.09 -12.55 28.69
N PRO A 116 -17.19 -11.86 28.36
CA PRO A 116 -18.09 -11.29 29.35
C PRO A 116 -18.77 -12.42 30.12
N LYS A 117 -18.89 -12.22 31.45
CA LYS A 117 -19.65 -13.12 32.32
C LYS A 117 -21.14 -12.73 32.33
N GLY A 118 -22.03 -13.72 32.43
CA GLY A 118 -23.47 -13.46 32.57
C GLY A 118 -24.17 -13.06 31.24
N CYS A 119 -23.67 -13.53 30.12
CA CYS A 119 -24.21 -13.26 28.79
C CYS A 119 -25.43 -14.12 28.39
N GLY A 120 -25.96 -14.96 29.29
CA GLY A 120 -27.09 -15.84 29.02
C GLY A 120 -26.76 -17.17 28.33
N ALA A 121 -25.48 -17.48 28.16
CA ALA A 121 -24.97 -18.74 27.62
C ALA A 121 -23.78 -19.24 28.47
N ASP A 122 -23.40 -20.51 28.28
CA ASP A 122 -22.29 -21.13 29.01
C ASP A 122 -20.95 -20.42 28.79
N SER A 123 -20.74 -19.85 27.59
CA SER A 123 -19.59 -19.02 27.26
C SER A 123 -19.93 -18.01 26.17
N CYS A 124 -19.41 -16.79 26.30
CA CYS A 124 -19.51 -15.74 25.26
C CYS A 124 -18.15 -15.15 24.98
N SER A 125 -17.97 -14.67 23.76
CA SER A 125 -16.81 -13.88 23.41
C SER A 125 -17.23 -12.64 22.63
N GLN A 126 -16.55 -11.53 22.86
CA GLN A 126 -16.65 -10.30 22.09
C GLN A 126 -15.29 -10.05 21.45
N GLU A 127 -15.29 -9.82 20.16
CA GLU A 127 -14.06 -9.62 19.41
C GLU A 127 -14.21 -8.53 18.35
N ILE A 128 -13.18 -7.69 18.20
CA ILE A 128 -13.04 -6.73 17.11
C ILE A 128 -11.88 -7.17 16.23
N LEU A 129 -12.22 -7.67 15.04
CA LEU A 129 -11.25 -8.14 14.06
C LEU A 129 -10.97 -7.10 12.98
N ALA A 130 -9.69 -6.89 12.65
CA ALA A 130 -9.29 -6.20 11.42
C ALA A 130 -9.43 -7.16 10.22
N LEU A 131 -10.67 -7.44 9.84
CA LEU A 131 -11.02 -8.30 8.72
C LEU A 131 -11.55 -7.42 7.58
N GLY A 132 -10.92 -7.51 6.41
CA GLY A 132 -11.48 -6.95 5.18
C GLY A 132 -12.67 -7.77 4.69
N THR A 133 -13.42 -7.26 3.71
CA THR A 133 -14.52 -8.01 3.06
C THR A 133 -13.93 -9.23 2.33
N PRO A 134 -14.14 -10.48 2.78
CA PRO A 134 -13.40 -11.64 2.25
C PRO A 134 -13.58 -11.84 0.75
N PHE A 135 -14.81 -11.73 0.24
CA PHE A 135 -15.07 -11.88 -1.20
C PHE A 135 -14.36 -10.83 -2.05
N LEU A 136 -14.30 -9.57 -1.58
CA LEU A 136 -13.55 -8.51 -2.26
C LEU A 136 -12.06 -8.87 -2.35
N TRP A 137 -11.47 -9.34 -1.27
CA TRP A 137 -10.06 -9.73 -1.23
C TRP A 137 -9.78 -10.94 -2.11
N TRP A 138 -10.61 -11.98 -2.06
CA TRP A 138 -10.40 -13.20 -2.84
C TRP A 138 -10.60 -12.95 -4.34
N LEU A 139 -11.68 -12.28 -4.73
CA LEU A 139 -11.90 -11.91 -6.13
C LEU A 139 -10.87 -10.89 -6.62
N GLY A 140 -10.46 -9.95 -5.75
CA GLY A 140 -9.38 -9.01 -6.04
C GLY A 140 -8.05 -9.72 -6.28
N THR A 141 -7.74 -10.75 -5.52
CA THR A 141 -6.55 -11.58 -5.71
C THR A 141 -6.58 -12.33 -7.05
N ILE A 142 -7.74 -12.90 -7.42
CA ILE A 142 -7.93 -13.54 -8.74
C ILE A 142 -7.78 -12.50 -9.85
N ALA A 143 -8.42 -11.34 -9.72
CA ALA A 143 -8.31 -10.25 -10.69
C ALA A 143 -6.86 -9.77 -10.83
N LEU A 144 -6.11 -9.73 -9.73
CA LEU A 144 -4.70 -9.35 -9.72
C LEU A 144 -3.85 -10.32 -10.54
N VAL A 145 -4.08 -11.64 -10.44
CA VAL A 145 -3.39 -12.64 -11.27
C VAL A 145 -3.66 -12.40 -12.76
N VAL A 146 -4.92 -12.13 -13.12
CA VAL A 146 -5.30 -11.78 -14.49
C VAL A 146 -4.59 -10.51 -14.97
N VAL A 147 -4.61 -9.46 -14.14
CA VAL A 147 -3.95 -8.17 -14.43
C VAL A 147 -2.45 -8.35 -14.64
N PHE A 148 -1.77 -9.14 -13.80
CA PHE A 148 -0.34 -9.44 -13.99
C PHE A 148 -0.08 -10.15 -15.30
N GLY A 149 -0.90 -11.14 -15.66
CA GLY A 149 -0.78 -11.85 -16.95
C GLY A 149 -0.97 -10.92 -18.15
N LEU A 150 -1.98 -10.05 -18.11
CA LEU A 150 -2.25 -9.07 -19.16
C LEU A 150 -1.13 -8.01 -19.25
N TRP A 151 -0.60 -7.56 -18.12
CA TRP A 151 0.51 -6.62 -18.05
C TRP A 151 1.78 -7.24 -18.65
N ALA A 152 2.15 -8.47 -18.26
CA ALA A 152 3.28 -9.19 -18.83
C ALA A 152 3.14 -9.35 -20.34
N ARG A 153 1.95 -9.72 -20.82
CA ARG A 153 1.66 -9.80 -22.27
C ARG A 153 1.83 -8.44 -22.96
N SER A 154 1.44 -7.33 -22.31
CA SER A 154 1.59 -5.98 -22.86
C SER A 154 3.06 -5.59 -23.04
N ILE A 155 3.92 -6.01 -22.10
CA ILE A 155 5.39 -5.83 -22.20
C ILE A 155 5.94 -6.59 -23.40
N VAL A 156 5.62 -7.89 -23.51
CA VAL A 156 6.08 -8.74 -24.63
C VAL A 156 5.66 -8.15 -25.97
N LYS A 157 4.45 -7.61 -26.05
CA LYS A 157 3.93 -6.96 -27.27
C LYS A 157 4.47 -5.55 -27.49
N ARG A 158 5.32 -5.03 -26.60
CA ARG A 158 5.85 -3.65 -26.63
C ARG A 158 4.75 -2.59 -26.68
N ARG A 159 3.60 -2.85 -26.06
CA ARG A 159 2.43 -1.96 -25.99
C ARG A 159 1.96 -1.88 -24.54
N LEU A 160 2.76 -1.23 -23.69
CA LEU A 160 2.45 -1.06 -22.28
C LEU A 160 1.09 -0.38 -22.09
N ASP A 161 0.18 -1.08 -21.40
CA ASP A 161 -1.08 -0.51 -20.94
C ASP A 161 -0.82 0.33 -19.68
N PRO A 162 -1.16 1.63 -19.71
CA PRO A 162 -0.92 2.51 -18.56
C PRO A 162 -1.73 2.12 -17.32
N ALA A 163 -2.97 1.64 -17.47
CA ALA A 163 -3.81 1.25 -16.35
C ALA A 163 -3.25 0.00 -15.65
N LEU A 164 -2.90 -1.03 -16.44
CA LEU A 164 -2.24 -2.22 -15.92
C LEU A 164 -0.92 -1.88 -15.21
N THR A 165 -0.13 -0.96 -15.79
CA THR A 165 1.14 -0.55 -15.20
C THR A 165 0.93 0.15 -13.86
N VAL A 166 -0.06 1.02 -13.72
CA VAL A 166 -0.39 1.69 -12.44
C VAL A 166 -0.81 0.66 -11.38
N ILE A 167 -1.69 -0.30 -11.73
CA ILE A 167 -2.16 -1.32 -10.80
C ILE A 167 -1.01 -2.18 -10.31
N VAL A 168 -0.23 -2.74 -11.23
CA VAL A 168 0.92 -3.60 -10.90
C VAL A 168 1.95 -2.85 -10.06
N SER A 169 2.23 -1.59 -10.42
CA SER A 169 3.19 -0.77 -9.66
C SER A 169 2.70 -0.47 -8.25
N GLY A 170 1.41 -0.21 -8.06
CA GLY A 170 0.84 0.03 -6.75
C GLY A 170 0.92 -1.21 -5.85
N ILE A 171 0.60 -2.39 -6.38
CA ILE A 171 0.79 -3.66 -5.66
C ILE A 171 2.28 -3.90 -5.37
N THR A 172 3.15 -3.69 -6.35
CA THR A 172 4.60 -3.86 -6.17
C THR A 172 5.11 -2.96 -5.05
N ALA A 173 4.75 -1.67 -5.04
CA ALA A 173 5.19 -0.72 -4.02
C ALA A 173 4.61 -1.00 -2.63
N GLY A 174 3.35 -1.44 -2.55
CA GLY A 174 2.65 -1.63 -1.27
C GLY A 174 2.83 -3.00 -0.63
N TYR A 175 3.07 -4.02 -1.44
CA TYR A 175 3.09 -5.42 -0.98
C TYR A 175 4.48 -6.06 -1.01
N LEU A 176 5.22 -5.91 -2.12
CA LEU A 176 6.50 -6.58 -2.30
C LEU A 176 7.56 -6.25 -1.23
N PRO A 177 7.69 -5.01 -0.72
CA PRO A 177 8.69 -4.70 0.30
C PRO A 177 8.56 -5.53 1.58
N TRP A 178 7.36 -5.97 1.94
CA TRP A 178 7.14 -6.75 3.15
C TRP A 178 7.80 -8.14 3.14
N PHE A 179 8.10 -8.67 1.97
CA PHE A 179 8.84 -9.94 1.85
C PHE A 179 10.31 -9.83 2.22
N PHE A 180 10.88 -8.62 2.24
CA PHE A 180 12.24 -8.38 2.73
C PHE A 180 12.30 -8.23 4.25
N PHE A 181 11.15 -8.08 4.92
CA PHE A 181 11.05 -7.87 6.36
C PHE A 181 10.25 -8.99 7.06
N GLN A 182 10.34 -10.22 6.59
CA GLN A 182 9.53 -11.34 7.11
C GLN A 182 9.86 -11.72 8.56
N GLN A 183 11.05 -11.40 9.04
CA GLN A 183 11.44 -11.64 10.45
C GLN A 183 10.81 -10.62 11.40
N ARG A 184 10.38 -9.48 10.88
CA ARG A 184 9.69 -8.46 11.64
C ARG A 184 8.27 -8.91 11.97
N THR A 185 7.78 -8.50 13.15
CA THR A 185 6.38 -8.64 13.50
C THR A 185 5.53 -7.75 12.60
N VAL A 186 4.77 -8.37 11.70
CA VAL A 186 3.88 -7.72 10.73
C VAL A 186 2.48 -8.30 10.81
N PHE A 187 1.48 -7.54 10.36
CA PHE A 187 0.06 -7.86 10.52
C PHE A 187 -0.70 -7.71 9.21
N THR A 188 -1.79 -8.47 9.06
CA THR A 188 -2.64 -8.45 7.86
C THR A 188 -3.18 -7.05 7.55
N PHE A 189 -3.51 -6.23 8.55
CA PHE A 189 -4.04 -4.88 8.32
C PHE A 189 -3.05 -3.92 7.63
N TYR A 190 -1.77 -4.28 7.51
CA TYR A 190 -0.84 -3.51 6.67
C TYR A 190 -1.18 -3.58 5.19
N ALA A 191 -1.96 -4.57 4.80
CA ALA A 191 -2.43 -4.77 3.43
C ALA A 191 -3.34 -3.64 2.92
N ILE A 192 -3.96 -2.86 3.82
CA ILE A 192 -4.80 -1.69 3.46
C ILE A 192 -4.07 -0.69 2.55
N VAL A 193 -2.73 -0.65 2.59
CA VAL A 193 -1.93 0.28 1.80
C VAL A 193 -2.01 -0.03 0.30
N PHE A 194 -2.14 -1.29 -0.09
CA PHE A 194 -2.26 -1.71 -1.48
C PHE A 194 -3.68 -2.14 -1.89
N GLU A 195 -4.62 -2.20 -0.95
CA GLU A 195 -6.03 -2.53 -1.21
C GLU A 195 -6.66 -1.70 -2.35
N PRO A 196 -6.42 -0.38 -2.47
CA PRO A 196 -6.95 0.40 -3.59
C PRO A 196 -6.55 -0.16 -4.96
N PHE A 197 -5.36 -0.73 -5.09
CA PHE A 197 -4.88 -1.31 -6.35
C PHE A 197 -5.49 -2.69 -6.60
N LEU A 198 -5.86 -3.42 -5.53
CA LEU A 198 -6.63 -4.65 -5.62
C LEU A 198 -8.05 -4.35 -6.18
N ILE A 199 -8.69 -3.29 -5.67
CA ILE A 199 -9.99 -2.82 -6.17
C ILE A 199 -9.87 -2.37 -7.63
N LEU A 200 -8.82 -1.63 -7.99
CA LEU A 200 -8.58 -1.23 -9.39
C LEU A 200 -8.39 -2.44 -10.30
N ALA A 201 -7.77 -3.54 -9.84
CA ALA A 201 -7.68 -4.77 -10.60
C ALA A 201 -9.06 -5.38 -10.87
N LEU A 202 -9.94 -5.43 -9.85
CA LEU A 202 -11.34 -5.86 -10.00
C LEU A 202 -12.10 -5.00 -11.01
N VAL A 203 -12.00 -3.68 -10.88
CA VAL A 203 -12.66 -2.73 -11.79
C VAL A 203 -12.15 -2.89 -13.22
N TYR A 204 -10.84 -3.09 -13.42
CA TYR A 204 -10.26 -3.33 -14.73
C TYR A 204 -10.82 -4.62 -15.36
N CYS A 205 -10.89 -5.71 -14.60
CA CYS A 205 -11.47 -6.97 -15.05
C CYS A 205 -12.97 -6.83 -15.35
N ALA A 206 -13.73 -6.19 -14.47
CA ALA A 206 -15.16 -5.94 -14.67
C ALA A 206 -15.41 -5.12 -15.94
N ARG A 207 -14.67 -4.04 -16.15
CA ARG A 207 -14.75 -3.25 -17.38
C ARG A 207 -14.43 -4.08 -18.62
N SER A 208 -13.41 -4.93 -18.56
CA SER A 208 -13.06 -5.83 -19.66
C SER A 208 -14.19 -6.82 -19.98
N ILE A 209 -14.85 -7.37 -18.97
CA ILE A 209 -16.00 -8.27 -19.11
C ILE A 209 -17.17 -7.53 -19.75
N LEU A 210 -17.53 -6.35 -19.26
CA LEU A 210 -18.62 -5.53 -19.79
C LEU A 210 -18.40 -5.18 -21.28
N THR A 211 -17.17 -4.84 -21.66
CA THR A 211 -16.86 -4.43 -23.04
C THR A 211 -16.82 -5.59 -24.03
N ASN A 212 -16.50 -6.81 -23.58
CA ASN A 212 -16.28 -7.95 -24.48
C ASN A 212 -17.46 -8.94 -24.54
N TYR A 213 -18.34 -8.94 -23.53
CA TYR A 213 -19.41 -9.97 -23.40
C TYR A 213 -20.84 -9.40 -23.37
N GLY A 214 -21.03 -8.09 -23.59
CA GLY A 214 -22.36 -7.46 -23.70
C GLY A 214 -23.29 -7.81 -22.52
N LYS A 215 -24.54 -8.20 -22.80
CA LYS A 215 -25.53 -8.53 -21.76
C LYS A 215 -25.11 -9.63 -20.79
N VAL A 216 -24.36 -10.62 -21.25
CA VAL A 216 -23.82 -11.66 -20.35
C VAL A 216 -22.81 -11.05 -19.38
N GLY A 217 -21.96 -10.16 -19.88
CA GLY A 217 -21.01 -9.42 -19.04
C GLY A 217 -21.73 -8.56 -18.00
N GLU A 218 -22.83 -7.89 -18.35
CA GLU A 218 -23.63 -7.10 -17.41
C GLU A 218 -24.19 -7.96 -16.27
N VAL A 219 -24.74 -9.14 -16.59
CA VAL A 219 -25.28 -10.07 -15.58
C VAL A 219 -24.16 -10.57 -14.65
N VAL A 220 -23.01 -10.96 -15.21
CA VAL A 220 -21.87 -11.45 -14.44
C VAL A 220 -21.34 -10.38 -13.49
N VAL A 221 -21.16 -9.15 -13.98
CA VAL A 221 -20.65 -8.05 -13.15
C VAL A 221 -21.69 -7.67 -12.08
N ALA A 222 -22.98 -7.61 -12.42
CA ALA A 222 -24.04 -7.31 -11.45
C ALA A 222 -24.11 -8.39 -10.36
N ALA A 223 -24.07 -9.68 -10.72
CA ALA A 223 -24.06 -10.78 -9.76
C ALA A 223 -22.82 -10.73 -8.86
N THR A 224 -21.66 -10.42 -9.41
CA THR A 224 -20.42 -10.23 -8.64
C THR A 224 -20.56 -9.09 -7.63
N PHE A 225 -21.20 -7.99 -8.05
CA PHE A 225 -21.44 -6.83 -7.17
C PHE A 225 -22.35 -7.18 -5.99
N VAL A 226 -23.42 -7.94 -6.24
CA VAL A 226 -24.34 -8.43 -5.17
C VAL A 226 -23.62 -9.33 -4.16
N VAL A 227 -22.62 -10.08 -4.59
CA VAL A 227 -21.83 -10.94 -3.68
C VAL A 227 -20.82 -10.13 -2.87
N LEU A 228 -20.36 -8.97 -3.39
CA LEU A 228 -19.37 -8.13 -2.74
C LEU A 228 -19.98 -7.22 -1.66
N PHE A 229 -21.26 -6.87 -1.77
CA PHE A 229 -21.97 -5.92 -0.90
C PHE A 229 -23.30 -6.48 -0.38
#